data_539aa4857c60d8cb6e493adbec6859b9
#
_entry.id   539aa4857c60d8cb6e493adbec6859b9
#
_cell.length_a   1.000
_cell.length_b   1.000
_cell.length_c   1.000
_cell.angle_alpha   90.00
_cell.angle_beta   90.00
_cell.angle_gamma   90.00
#
_symmetry.space_group_name_H-M   'P 1'
#
loop_
_entity.id
_entity.type
_entity.pdbx_description
1 polymer ?
#
loop_
_entity_poly.entity_id
_entity_poly.type
_entity_poly.pdbx_seq_one_letter_code
_entity_poly.pdbx_strand_id
1 'polypeptide(L)'
;MRHPVNQAIHRWIQAKTRPPSARAQRDAVLGPALRQLWKDNYEVYGAHKLWKTARRAGYDVGRDQVARLMRAAGIQGVRRGKRVRTTKPDPAAARHPDLVKRKFSATAPNQLWVTDLTFVPTWAGITYVCFIVDAHSRMIVGWRVASHMRTSMVLDALEMARWSRGTALQDLICHSDAGSQFTSVRYGERLAEIGAAPSIGTVGDSFDNALAETVNGYYKAELIYGPARSGPWKTVEDVELATLSWVYWHNTNRLHSYLGDLPPAEFEAAF
;
A
#
# COMPACT_ATOMS: atom_id res chain seq x y z
N MET A 1 1.31 37.43 57.40
CA MET A 1 1.15 36.13 56.72
C MET A 1 0.14 36.30 55.59
N ARG A 2 0.49 35.99 54.32
CA ARG A 2 -0.45 36.13 53.19
C ARG A 2 -1.42 34.90 53.22
N HIS A 3 -2.73 35.17 53.13
CA HIS A 3 -3.78 34.15 53.18
C HIS A 3 -3.56 33.08 52.10
N PRO A 4 -3.65 31.75 52.38
CA PRO A 4 -3.35 30.68 51.43
C PRO A 4 -4.16 30.75 50.14
N VAL A 5 -5.38 31.30 50.13
CA VAL A 5 -6.21 31.55 48.95
C VAL A 5 -5.55 32.56 47.99
N ASN A 6 -4.95 33.62 48.52
CA ASN A 6 -4.26 34.63 47.68
C ASN A 6 -3.01 34.05 47.02
N GLN A 7 -2.31 33.10 47.64
CA GLN A 7 -1.18 32.43 47.03
C GLN A 7 -1.62 31.48 45.89
N ALA A 8 -2.74 30.80 46.05
CA ALA A 8 -3.29 29.94 45.01
C ALA A 8 -3.74 30.73 43.76
N ILE A 9 -4.45 31.86 43.98
CA ILE A 9 -4.87 32.78 42.90
C ILE A 9 -3.64 33.36 42.19
N HIS A 10 -2.64 33.79 42.95
CA HIS A 10 -1.41 34.37 42.35
C HIS A 10 -0.63 33.35 41.53
N ARG A 11 -0.53 32.10 42.00
CA ARG A 11 0.06 30.97 41.23
C ARG A 11 -0.75 30.67 39.95
N TRP A 12 -2.08 30.72 40.01
CA TRP A 12 -2.95 30.47 38.86
C TRP A 12 -2.81 31.57 37.79
N ILE A 13 -2.76 32.87 38.24
CA ILE A 13 -2.49 34.00 37.34
C ILE A 13 -1.11 33.89 36.69
N GLN A 14 -0.06 33.62 37.48
CA GLN A 14 1.28 33.41 36.99
C GLN A 14 1.38 32.22 36.04
N ALA A 15 0.63 31.15 36.26
CA ALA A 15 0.60 30.00 35.34
C ALA A 15 -0.02 30.35 34.00
N LYS A 16 -1.03 31.25 33.98
CA LYS A 16 -1.68 31.71 32.74
C LYS A 16 -0.88 32.78 31.96
N THR A 17 -0.08 33.58 32.66
CA THR A 17 0.72 34.64 32.06
C THR A 17 2.13 34.20 31.72
N ARG A 18 2.57 33.02 32.16
CA ARG A 18 3.88 32.49 31.84
C ARG A 18 3.97 32.17 30.34
N PRO A 19 5.05 32.63 29.66
CA PRO A 19 5.25 32.24 28.26
C PRO A 19 5.29 30.71 28.10
N PRO A 20 4.85 30.17 26.98
CA PRO A 20 4.87 28.73 26.72
C PRO A 20 6.28 28.17 26.93
N SER A 21 6.37 27.00 27.55
CA SER A 21 7.65 26.31 27.71
C SER A 21 8.29 26.02 26.34
N ALA A 22 9.61 25.85 26.29
CA ALA A 22 10.32 25.48 25.04
C ALA A 22 9.73 24.24 24.39
N ARG A 23 9.28 23.26 25.21
CA ARG A 23 8.55 22.08 24.74
C ARG A 23 7.22 22.47 24.07
N ALA A 24 6.42 23.34 24.70
CA ALA A 24 5.12 23.75 24.16
C ALA A 24 5.28 24.55 22.85
N GLN A 25 6.29 25.40 22.78
CA GLN A 25 6.62 26.14 21.56
C GLN A 25 7.02 25.20 20.41
N ARG A 26 7.85 24.20 20.70
CA ARG A 26 8.26 23.17 19.73
C ARG A 26 7.09 22.32 19.29
N ASP A 27 6.21 21.91 20.21
CA ASP A 27 5.01 21.13 19.90
C ASP A 27 3.99 21.91 19.06
N ALA A 28 3.90 23.23 19.25
CA ALA A 28 3.04 24.11 18.44
C ALA A 28 3.48 24.16 16.96
N VAL A 29 4.77 24.02 16.68
CA VAL A 29 5.31 23.95 15.32
C VAL A 29 5.16 22.53 14.76
N LEU A 30 5.52 21.52 15.53
CA LEU A 30 5.55 20.14 15.06
C LEU A 30 4.15 19.52 14.88
N GLY A 31 3.18 19.92 15.70
CA GLY A 31 1.82 19.36 15.64
C GLY A 31 1.15 19.55 14.27
N PRO A 32 1.04 20.79 13.76
CA PRO A 32 0.53 21.05 12.42
C PRO A 32 1.33 20.36 11.30
N ALA A 33 2.66 20.36 11.37
CA ALA A 33 3.52 19.71 10.39
C ALA A 33 3.30 18.20 10.32
N LEU A 34 3.22 17.53 11.47
CA LEU A 34 2.92 16.09 11.55
C LEU A 34 1.52 15.77 11.03
N ARG A 35 0.53 16.63 11.29
CA ARG A 35 -0.82 16.48 10.75
C ARG A 35 -0.82 16.59 9.23
N GLN A 36 -0.07 17.52 8.66
CA GLN A 36 0.06 17.67 7.22
C GLN A 36 0.74 16.45 6.60
N LEU A 37 1.89 16.02 7.12
CA LEU A 37 2.57 14.79 6.67
C LEU A 37 1.68 13.55 6.76
N TRP A 38 0.82 13.45 7.77
CA TRP A 38 -0.13 12.36 7.91
C TRP A 38 -1.21 12.41 6.82
N LYS A 39 -1.76 13.61 6.51
CA LYS A 39 -2.71 13.80 5.41
C LYS A 39 -2.10 13.48 4.05
N ASP A 40 -0.88 13.93 3.79
CA ASP A 40 -0.14 13.69 2.54
C ASP A 40 0.13 12.18 2.31
N ASN A 41 0.01 11.38 3.37
CA ASN A 41 0.16 9.93 3.35
C ASN A 41 -1.17 9.20 3.59
N TYR A 42 -2.26 9.65 2.95
CA TYR A 42 -3.59 9.03 2.99
C TYR A 42 -4.17 8.84 4.39
N GLU A 43 -3.65 9.55 5.38
CA GLU A 43 -4.07 9.44 6.79
C GLU A 43 -3.84 8.03 7.40
N VAL A 44 -2.96 7.23 6.80
CA VAL A 44 -2.78 5.81 7.16
C VAL A 44 -1.56 5.54 8.03
N TYR A 45 -0.63 6.48 8.16
CA TYR A 45 0.60 6.23 8.90
C TYR A 45 0.39 6.23 10.41
N GLY A 46 0.87 5.16 11.06
CA GLY A 46 1.10 5.13 12.50
C GLY A 46 2.40 5.83 12.90
N ALA A 47 2.65 5.91 14.21
CA ALA A 47 3.75 6.69 14.79
C ALA A 47 5.13 6.34 14.19
N HIS A 48 5.41 5.08 13.85
CA HIS A 48 6.70 4.68 13.28
C HIS A 48 6.92 5.30 11.89
N LYS A 49 5.99 5.07 10.96
CA LYS A 49 6.12 5.59 9.59
C LYS A 49 6.04 7.12 9.57
N LEU A 50 5.15 7.71 10.38
CA LEU A 50 5.06 9.18 10.45
C LEU A 50 6.34 9.79 11.03
N TRP A 51 6.98 9.16 12.02
CA TRP A 51 8.29 9.56 12.51
C TRP A 51 9.37 9.51 11.41
N LYS A 52 9.43 8.40 10.68
CA LYS A 52 10.37 8.25 9.54
C LYS A 52 10.13 9.33 8.49
N THR A 53 8.89 9.59 8.12
CA THR A 53 8.50 10.64 7.17
C THR A 53 8.90 12.03 7.67
N ALA A 54 8.66 12.33 8.95
CA ALA A 54 9.06 13.61 9.55
C ALA A 54 10.60 13.79 9.53
N ARG A 55 11.36 12.73 9.84
CA ARG A 55 12.83 12.77 9.75
C ARG A 55 13.31 13.02 8.31
N ARG A 56 12.68 12.39 7.32
CA ARG A 56 12.96 12.62 5.88
C ARG A 56 12.62 14.05 5.45
N ALA A 57 11.58 14.65 6.05
CA ALA A 57 11.21 16.05 5.82
C ALA A 57 12.09 17.05 6.60
N GLY A 58 13.15 16.61 7.28
CA GLY A 58 14.12 17.46 7.97
C GLY A 58 13.76 17.83 9.41
N TYR A 59 12.65 17.29 9.97
CA TYR A 59 12.31 17.54 11.38
C TYR A 59 13.16 16.69 12.31
N ASP A 60 13.86 17.35 13.24
CA ASP A 60 14.57 16.66 14.31
C ASP A 60 13.59 16.26 15.42
N VAL A 61 12.99 15.07 15.31
CA VAL A 61 11.93 14.57 16.19
C VAL A 61 12.14 13.08 16.50
N GLY A 62 11.87 12.70 17.75
CA GLY A 62 11.90 11.30 18.20
C GLY A 62 10.56 10.59 17.97
N ARG A 63 10.59 9.27 17.83
CA ARG A 63 9.39 8.45 17.61
C ARG A 63 8.34 8.64 18.71
N ASP A 64 8.76 8.69 19.99
CA ASP A 64 7.83 8.80 21.12
C ASP A 64 7.22 10.20 21.21
N GLN A 65 7.94 11.24 20.77
CA GLN A 65 7.37 12.57 20.61
C GLN A 65 6.30 12.59 19.51
N VAL A 66 6.55 11.96 18.36
CA VAL A 66 5.53 11.81 17.31
C VAL A 66 4.33 11.06 17.83
N ALA A 67 4.51 9.93 18.51
CA ALA A 67 3.41 9.16 19.09
C ALA A 67 2.58 9.97 20.11
N ARG A 68 3.22 10.80 20.90
CA ARG A 68 2.55 11.71 21.84
C ARG A 68 1.76 12.79 21.12
N LEU A 69 2.35 13.42 20.11
CA LEU A 69 1.70 14.47 19.33
C LEU A 69 0.53 13.92 18.50
N MET A 70 0.65 12.72 17.94
CA MET A 70 -0.46 12.03 17.27
C MET A 70 -1.65 11.83 18.22
N ARG A 71 -1.40 11.35 19.42
CA ARG A 71 -2.47 11.18 20.43
C ARG A 71 -3.12 12.51 20.80
N ALA A 72 -2.32 13.56 21.02
CA ALA A 72 -2.83 14.90 21.30
C ALA A 72 -3.65 15.49 20.15
N ALA A 73 -3.31 15.14 18.91
CA ALA A 73 -4.00 15.57 17.70
C ALA A 73 -5.21 14.68 17.32
N GLY A 74 -5.45 13.57 18.04
CA GLY A 74 -6.51 12.61 17.71
C GLY A 74 -6.30 11.86 16.39
N ILE A 75 -5.06 11.76 15.90
CA ILE A 75 -4.72 11.06 14.64
C ILE A 75 -4.07 9.70 14.93
N GLN A 76 -4.35 8.72 14.08
CA GLN A 76 -3.87 7.35 14.25
C GLN A 76 -3.58 6.67 12.90
N GLY A 77 -2.80 5.60 12.93
CA GLY A 77 -2.55 4.78 11.74
C GLY A 77 -3.66 3.76 11.49
N VAL A 78 -3.79 3.36 10.25
CA VAL A 78 -4.74 2.31 9.83
C VAL A 78 -4.19 0.92 10.17
N ARG A 79 -5.09 0.05 10.63
CA ARG A 79 -4.82 -1.38 10.84
C ARG A 79 -5.60 -2.18 9.81
N ARG A 80 -4.96 -3.19 9.20
CA ARG A 80 -5.67 -4.14 8.34
C ARG A 80 -6.69 -4.92 9.17
N GLY A 81 -7.92 -5.03 8.66
CA GLY A 81 -8.98 -5.85 9.26
C GLY A 81 -8.65 -7.36 9.17
N LYS A 82 -9.45 -8.18 9.86
CA LYS A 82 -9.38 -9.64 9.72
C LYS A 82 -9.75 -10.05 8.29
N ARG A 83 -9.05 -11.08 7.79
CA ARG A 83 -9.21 -11.62 6.45
C ARG A 83 -10.54 -12.38 6.33
N VAL A 84 -11.30 -12.14 5.26
CA VAL A 84 -12.46 -12.94 4.87
C VAL A 84 -12.02 -13.80 3.68
N ARG A 85 -12.19 -15.14 3.78
CA ARG A 85 -11.86 -16.07 2.70
C ARG A 85 -13.04 -16.11 1.72
N THR A 86 -12.83 -15.73 0.45
CA THR A 86 -13.89 -15.59 -0.56
C THR A 86 -13.77 -16.55 -1.73
N THR A 87 -12.65 -17.24 -1.92
CA THR A 87 -12.38 -18.09 -3.10
C THR A 87 -12.63 -19.56 -2.79
N LYS A 88 -13.41 -20.26 -3.66
CA LYS A 88 -13.51 -21.72 -3.72
C LYS A 88 -12.67 -22.18 -4.91
N PRO A 89 -11.63 -23.01 -4.70
CA PRO A 89 -10.79 -23.49 -5.79
C PRO A 89 -11.50 -24.57 -6.62
N ASP A 90 -11.21 -24.61 -7.93
CA ASP A 90 -11.58 -25.74 -8.81
C ASP A 90 -10.42 -26.75 -8.88
N PRO A 91 -10.59 -27.98 -8.37
CA PRO A 91 -9.53 -28.99 -8.37
C PRO A 91 -9.18 -29.56 -9.75
N ALA A 92 -10.07 -29.42 -10.75
CA ALA A 92 -9.97 -30.12 -12.04
C ALA A 92 -9.25 -29.30 -13.14
N ALA A 93 -8.93 -28.04 -12.94
CA ALA A 93 -8.27 -27.21 -13.95
C ALA A 93 -6.80 -27.61 -14.17
N ALA A 94 -6.37 -27.80 -15.42
CA ALA A 94 -4.97 -27.97 -15.81
C ALA A 94 -4.15 -26.72 -15.43
N ARG A 95 -2.96 -26.90 -14.84
CA ARG A 95 -2.18 -25.79 -14.26
C ARG A 95 -0.72 -25.84 -14.63
N HIS A 96 -0.11 -24.65 -14.72
CA HIS A 96 1.33 -24.50 -14.73
C HIS A 96 1.92 -24.87 -13.36
N PRO A 97 3.19 -25.36 -13.29
CA PRO A 97 3.83 -25.69 -12.03
C PRO A 97 4.04 -24.46 -11.15
N ASP A 98 4.03 -24.65 -9.83
CA ASP A 98 4.48 -23.62 -8.89
C ASP A 98 6.00 -23.54 -8.88
N LEU A 99 6.55 -22.51 -9.53
CA LEU A 99 7.99 -22.21 -9.58
C LEU A 99 8.48 -21.42 -8.37
N VAL A 100 7.57 -20.77 -7.63
CA VAL A 100 7.91 -19.82 -6.54
C VAL A 100 8.05 -20.51 -5.20
N LYS A 101 7.26 -21.57 -4.92
CA LYS A 101 7.30 -22.32 -3.68
C LYS A 101 7.28 -21.42 -2.44
N ARG A 102 6.41 -20.42 -2.44
CA ARG A 102 6.25 -19.40 -1.36
C ARG A 102 7.46 -18.48 -1.12
N LYS A 103 8.47 -18.50 -1.97
CA LYS A 103 9.61 -17.59 -1.88
C LYS A 103 9.36 -16.33 -2.69
N PHE A 104 8.57 -15.40 -2.12
CA PHE A 104 8.23 -14.11 -2.76
C PHE A 104 9.33 -13.07 -2.56
N SER A 105 10.57 -13.42 -2.94
CA SER A 105 11.73 -12.54 -2.95
C SER A 105 12.54 -12.79 -4.20
N ALA A 106 13.07 -11.72 -4.77
CA ALA A 106 13.94 -11.74 -5.92
C ALA A 106 15.20 -10.94 -5.61
N THR A 107 16.32 -11.30 -6.21
CA THR A 107 17.62 -10.64 -6.00
C THR A 107 17.77 -9.39 -6.87
N ALA A 108 16.98 -9.29 -7.94
CA ALA A 108 16.97 -8.17 -8.87
C ALA A 108 15.53 -7.85 -9.33
N PRO A 109 15.27 -6.63 -9.85
CA PRO A 109 14.02 -6.30 -10.50
C PRO A 109 13.74 -7.23 -11.70
N ASN A 110 12.47 -7.43 -12.02
CA ASN A 110 12.00 -8.20 -13.18
C ASN A 110 12.38 -9.69 -13.20
N GLN A 111 12.71 -10.29 -12.07
CA GLN A 111 12.91 -11.74 -11.94
C GLN A 111 11.61 -12.46 -11.56
N LEU A 112 10.79 -11.83 -10.73
CA LEU A 112 9.54 -12.40 -10.24
C LEU A 112 8.49 -11.29 -10.15
N TRP A 113 7.42 -11.42 -10.91
CA TRP A 113 6.21 -10.63 -10.71
C TRP A 113 5.13 -11.50 -10.10
N VAL A 114 4.38 -10.92 -9.17
CA VAL A 114 3.21 -11.55 -8.59
C VAL A 114 1.96 -10.76 -8.96
N THR A 115 0.90 -11.45 -9.33
CA THR A 115 -0.36 -10.82 -9.73
C THR A 115 -1.54 -11.42 -9.00
N ASP A 116 -2.52 -10.58 -8.74
CA ASP A 116 -3.79 -10.99 -8.13
C ASP A 116 -4.89 -10.01 -8.50
N LEU A 117 -6.13 -10.49 -8.39
CA LEU A 117 -7.35 -9.74 -8.62
C LEU A 117 -8.03 -9.42 -7.28
N THR A 118 -8.50 -8.19 -7.15
CA THR A 118 -9.37 -7.82 -6.05
C THR A 118 -10.62 -7.10 -6.57
N PHE A 119 -11.63 -6.95 -5.74
CA PHE A 119 -12.87 -6.28 -6.11
C PHE A 119 -13.21 -5.14 -5.16
N VAL A 120 -13.90 -4.14 -5.69
CA VAL A 120 -14.37 -2.94 -5.00
C VAL A 120 -15.87 -2.79 -5.29
N PRO A 121 -16.73 -2.80 -4.28
CA PRO A 121 -18.14 -2.47 -4.47
C PRO A 121 -18.29 -1.00 -4.82
N THR A 122 -19.07 -0.72 -5.88
CA THR A 122 -19.48 0.63 -6.27
C THR A 122 -21.00 0.69 -6.39
N TRP A 123 -21.55 1.90 -6.52
CA TRP A 123 -23.00 2.03 -6.79
C TRP A 123 -23.39 1.49 -8.16
N ALA A 124 -22.47 1.53 -9.14
CA ALA A 124 -22.68 0.96 -10.47
C ALA A 124 -22.48 -0.55 -10.56
N GLY A 125 -22.14 -1.22 -9.44
CA GLY A 125 -21.86 -2.65 -9.38
C GLY A 125 -20.47 -3.00 -8.85
N ILE A 126 -20.00 -4.18 -9.17
CA ILE A 126 -18.66 -4.63 -8.74
C ILE A 126 -17.61 -4.16 -9.74
N THR A 127 -16.61 -3.48 -9.25
CA THR A 127 -15.40 -3.11 -9.99
C THR A 127 -14.27 -4.03 -9.59
N TYR A 128 -13.48 -4.50 -10.56
CA TYR A 128 -12.34 -5.39 -10.36
C TYR A 128 -11.04 -4.61 -10.54
N VAL A 129 -10.02 -4.96 -9.78
CA VAL A 129 -8.70 -4.36 -9.87
C VAL A 129 -7.67 -5.47 -9.94
N CYS A 130 -6.80 -5.41 -10.95
CA CYS A 130 -5.64 -6.28 -11.11
C CYS A 130 -4.39 -5.48 -10.75
N PHE A 131 -3.49 -6.05 -9.95
CA PHE A 131 -2.15 -5.53 -9.73
C PHE A 131 -1.11 -6.54 -10.15
N ILE A 132 -0.02 -6.05 -10.74
CA ILE A 132 1.22 -6.79 -10.99
C ILE A 132 2.32 -6.12 -10.17
N VAL A 133 2.96 -6.89 -9.29
CA VAL A 133 3.91 -6.39 -8.31
C VAL A 133 5.26 -7.07 -8.51
N ASP A 134 6.32 -6.29 -8.64
CA ASP A 134 7.69 -6.80 -8.64
C ASP A 134 8.08 -7.29 -7.24
N ALA A 135 8.53 -8.53 -7.14
CA ALA A 135 8.86 -9.15 -5.85
C ALA A 135 10.15 -8.61 -5.22
N HIS A 136 11.05 -8.00 -5.99
CA HIS A 136 12.27 -7.38 -5.48
C HIS A 136 11.96 -6.05 -4.79
N SER A 137 11.38 -5.13 -5.52
CA SER A 137 11.16 -3.74 -5.07
C SER A 137 9.80 -3.47 -4.44
N ARG A 138 8.85 -4.42 -4.52
CA ARG A 138 7.46 -4.22 -4.11
C ARG A 138 6.72 -3.17 -4.95
N MET A 139 7.31 -2.74 -6.06
CA MET A 139 6.72 -1.78 -6.98
C MET A 139 5.53 -2.39 -7.71
N ILE A 140 4.44 -1.68 -7.80
CA ILE A 140 3.34 -2.02 -8.69
C ILE A 140 3.75 -1.58 -10.10
N VAL A 141 4.06 -2.54 -10.95
CA VAL A 141 4.59 -2.32 -12.30
C VAL A 141 3.51 -2.28 -13.37
N GLY A 142 2.36 -2.90 -13.10
CA GLY A 142 1.19 -2.85 -13.95
C GLY A 142 -0.08 -2.97 -13.14
N TRP A 143 -1.16 -2.37 -13.62
CA TRP A 143 -2.47 -2.46 -12.99
C TRP A 143 -3.58 -2.16 -13.99
N ARG A 144 -4.80 -2.64 -13.70
CA ARG A 144 -6.01 -2.33 -14.46
C ARG A 144 -7.22 -2.32 -13.55
N VAL A 145 -8.14 -1.39 -13.82
CA VAL A 145 -9.47 -1.34 -13.21
C VAL A 145 -10.53 -1.60 -14.29
N ALA A 146 -11.51 -2.44 -14.02
CA ALA A 146 -12.56 -2.76 -14.99
C ALA A 146 -13.87 -3.18 -14.30
N SER A 147 -14.99 -3.07 -15.02
CA SER A 147 -16.30 -3.57 -14.58
C SER A 147 -16.46 -5.09 -14.76
N HIS A 148 -15.44 -5.79 -15.24
CA HIS A 148 -15.47 -7.21 -15.53
C HIS A 148 -14.14 -7.88 -15.15
N MET A 149 -14.17 -9.20 -14.96
CA MET A 149 -13.01 -10.01 -14.59
C MET A 149 -12.60 -10.95 -15.77
N ARG A 150 -12.52 -10.39 -16.98
CA ARG A 150 -12.13 -11.15 -18.18
C ARG A 150 -10.60 -11.19 -18.32
N THR A 151 -10.07 -12.16 -19.08
CA THR A 151 -8.64 -12.28 -19.40
C THR A 151 -8.07 -10.99 -20.01
N SER A 152 -8.85 -10.23 -20.80
CA SER A 152 -8.40 -8.95 -21.38
C SER A 152 -7.93 -7.94 -20.32
N MET A 153 -8.59 -7.89 -19.16
CA MET A 153 -8.19 -7.02 -18.06
C MET A 153 -6.79 -7.34 -17.54
N VAL A 154 -6.49 -8.62 -17.39
CA VAL A 154 -5.18 -9.08 -16.92
C VAL A 154 -4.11 -8.84 -17.97
N LEU A 155 -4.44 -9.02 -19.25
CA LEU A 155 -3.56 -8.70 -20.37
C LEU A 155 -3.25 -7.20 -20.45
N ASP A 156 -4.24 -6.32 -20.22
CA ASP A 156 -4.02 -4.87 -20.18
C ASP A 156 -3.03 -4.49 -19.05
N ALA A 157 -3.18 -5.11 -17.86
CA ALA A 157 -2.24 -4.90 -16.76
C ALA A 157 -0.83 -5.41 -17.09
N LEU A 158 -0.73 -6.55 -17.78
CA LEU A 158 0.55 -7.13 -18.24
C LEU A 158 1.22 -6.23 -19.28
N GLU A 159 0.46 -5.69 -20.24
CA GLU A 159 1.01 -4.75 -21.22
C GLU A 159 1.52 -3.48 -20.54
N MET A 160 0.78 -2.92 -19.59
CA MET A 160 1.25 -1.77 -18.80
C MET A 160 2.57 -2.10 -18.10
N ALA A 161 2.68 -3.27 -17.44
CA ALA A 161 3.89 -3.70 -16.78
C ALA A 161 5.07 -3.82 -17.74
N ARG A 162 4.85 -4.44 -18.90
CA ARG A 162 5.84 -4.57 -19.97
C ARG A 162 6.36 -3.22 -20.46
N TRP A 163 5.45 -2.28 -20.73
CA TRP A 163 5.80 -0.94 -21.19
C TRP A 163 6.57 -0.14 -20.12
N SER A 164 6.19 -0.28 -18.85
CA SER A 164 6.86 0.42 -17.77
C SER A 164 8.27 -0.11 -17.47
N ARG A 165 8.55 -1.39 -17.82
CA ARG A 165 9.81 -2.09 -17.50
C ARG A 165 10.73 -2.29 -18.71
N GLY A 166 10.30 -1.90 -19.90
CA GLY A 166 11.02 -2.17 -21.13
C GLY A 166 10.75 -3.56 -21.69
N THR A 167 11.37 -3.90 -22.82
CA THR A 167 11.07 -5.11 -23.59
C THR A 167 11.87 -6.35 -23.20
N ALA A 168 12.94 -6.20 -22.43
CA ALA A 168 13.83 -7.31 -22.05
C ALA A 168 13.36 -7.94 -20.71
N LEU A 169 12.35 -8.81 -20.82
CA LEU A 169 11.79 -9.55 -19.67
C LEU A 169 12.13 -11.04 -19.72
N GLN A 170 13.29 -11.38 -20.29
CA GLN A 170 13.74 -12.77 -20.38
C GLN A 170 13.91 -13.34 -18.97
N ASP A 171 13.50 -14.60 -18.80
CA ASP A 171 13.56 -15.35 -17.53
C ASP A 171 12.68 -14.80 -16.41
N LEU A 172 11.78 -13.84 -16.72
CA LEU A 172 10.78 -13.38 -15.76
C LEU A 172 9.80 -14.51 -15.40
N ILE A 173 9.57 -14.71 -14.12
CA ILE A 173 8.50 -15.57 -13.62
C ILE A 173 7.29 -14.71 -13.29
N CYS A 174 6.13 -15.00 -13.90
CA CYS A 174 4.85 -14.38 -13.57
C CYS A 174 4.01 -15.34 -12.74
N HIS A 175 3.91 -15.07 -11.44
CA HIS A 175 3.17 -15.90 -10.49
C HIS A 175 1.78 -15.34 -10.20
N SER A 176 0.78 -16.21 -10.19
CA SER A 176 -0.61 -15.88 -9.89
C SER A 176 -1.30 -16.98 -9.08
N ASP A 177 -2.52 -16.71 -8.63
CA ASP A 177 -3.42 -17.76 -8.17
C ASP A 177 -3.97 -18.58 -9.35
N ALA A 178 -4.72 -19.64 -9.05
CA ALA A 178 -5.32 -20.52 -10.05
C ALA A 178 -6.64 -19.97 -10.65
N GLY A 179 -6.77 -18.65 -10.76
CA GLY A 179 -7.93 -18.01 -11.37
C GLY A 179 -8.04 -18.30 -12.88
N SER A 180 -9.25 -18.42 -13.40
CA SER A 180 -9.50 -18.75 -14.82
C SER A 180 -8.88 -17.74 -15.81
N GLN A 181 -8.64 -16.50 -15.38
CA GLN A 181 -8.00 -15.46 -16.18
C GLN A 181 -6.53 -15.77 -16.42
N PHE A 182 -5.85 -16.30 -15.41
CA PHE A 182 -4.41 -16.60 -15.41
C PHE A 182 -4.11 -18.00 -16.01
N THR A 183 -5.10 -18.89 -16.03
CA THR A 183 -4.99 -20.22 -16.66
C THR A 183 -5.43 -20.21 -18.12
N SER A 184 -5.86 -19.08 -18.67
CA SER A 184 -6.31 -18.97 -20.05
C SER A 184 -5.14 -19.12 -21.04
N VAL A 185 -5.40 -19.76 -22.18
CA VAL A 185 -4.43 -19.96 -23.26
C VAL A 185 -3.83 -18.62 -23.70
N ARG A 186 -4.66 -17.58 -23.91
CA ARG A 186 -4.23 -16.24 -24.30
C ARG A 186 -3.23 -15.60 -23.34
N TYR A 187 -3.41 -15.81 -22.02
CA TYR A 187 -2.48 -15.28 -21.03
C TYR A 187 -1.13 -16.02 -21.09
N GLY A 188 -1.16 -17.35 -21.22
CA GLY A 188 0.04 -18.16 -21.37
C GLY A 188 0.81 -17.86 -22.66
N GLU A 189 0.12 -17.73 -23.79
CA GLU A 189 0.72 -17.32 -25.07
C GLU A 189 1.39 -15.93 -24.94
N ARG A 190 0.70 -14.98 -24.31
CA ARG A 190 1.27 -13.64 -24.13
C ARG A 190 2.49 -13.62 -23.22
N LEU A 191 2.52 -14.42 -22.15
CA LEU A 191 3.73 -14.58 -21.33
C LEU A 191 4.89 -15.16 -22.15
N ALA A 192 4.64 -16.20 -22.95
CA ALA A 192 5.66 -16.79 -23.82
C ALA A 192 6.22 -15.78 -24.84
N GLU A 193 5.37 -14.94 -25.46
CA GLU A 193 5.77 -13.89 -26.39
C GLU A 193 6.71 -12.85 -25.75
N ILE A 194 6.55 -12.54 -24.48
CA ILE A 194 7.41 -11.59 -23.76
C ILE A 194 8.61 -12.25 -23.06
N GLY A 195 8.79 -13.56 -23.23
CA GLY A 195 9.89 -14.33 -22.64
C GLY A 195 9.69 -14.67 -21.14
N ALA A 196 8.45 -14.57 -20.63
CA ALA A 196 8.12 -14.84 -19.24
C ALA A 196 7.55 -16.25 -19.04
N ALA A 197 7.90 -16.88 -17.91
CA ALA A 197 7.36 -18.18 -17.51
C ALA A 197 6.15 -18.02 -16.59
N PRO A 198 5.00 -18.67 -16.88
CA PRO A 198 3.88 -18.70 -15.96
C PRO A 198 4.18 -19.60 -14.76
N SER A 199 3.74 -19.17 -13.58
CA SER A 199 3.77 -19.95 -12.33
C SER A 199 2.43 -19.80 -11.62
N ILE A 200 1.86 -20.90 -11.15
CA ILE A 200 0.55 -20.90 -10.50
C ILE A 200 0.67 -21.55 -9.14
N GLY A 201 0.17 -20.88 -8.11
CA GLY A 201 0.12 -21.39 -6.75
C GLY A 201 -0.78 -22.63 -6.61
N THR A 202 -0.56 -23.40 -5.56
CA THR A 202 -1.36 -24.58 -5.26
C THR A 202 -2.79 -24.20 -4.84
N VAL A 203 -3.75 -25.10 -5.09
CA VAL A 203 -5.16 -24.82 -4.79
C VAL A 203 -5.44 -24.86 -3.30
N GLY A 204 -6.08 -23.79 -2.83
CA GLY A 204 -6.62 -23.73 -1.48
C GLY A 204 -5.63 -23.29 -0.41
N ASP A 205 -4.38 -23.01 -0.73
CA ASP A 205 -3.43 -22.45 0.21
C ASP A 205 -3.31 -20.94 0.02
N SER A 206 -3.78 -20.20 1.02
CA SER A 206 -3.75 -18.74 1.03
C SER A 206 -2.34 -18.14 1.18
N PHE A 207 -1.32 -18.96 1.39
CA PHE A 207 0.07 -18.50 1.48
C PHE A 207 0.77 -18.49 0.11
N ASP A 208 0.18 -19.13 -0.89
CA ASP A 208 0.80 -19.29 -2.20
C ASP A 208 0.81 -18.01 -3.05
N ASN A 209 0.08 -16.96 -2.68
CA ASN A 209 0.15 -15.63 -3.30
C ASN A 209 0.23 -14.50 -2.25
N ALA A 210 0.90 -14.75 -1.14
CA ALA A 210 0.91 -13.88 0.04
C ALA A 210 1.39 -12.45 -0.23
N LEU A 211 2.29 -12.23 -1.21
CA LEU A 211 2.76 -10.89 -1.57
C LEU A 211 1.65 -10.09 -2.26
N ALA A 212 1.03 -10.63 -3.30
CA ALA A 212 -0.04 -9.95 -4.03
C ALA A 212 -1.26 -9.69 -3.10
N GLU A 213 -1.63 -10.66 -2.26
CA GLU A 213 -2.66 -10.48 -1.24
C GLU A 213 -2.28 -9.40 -0.20
N THR A 214 -1.00 -9.24 0.10
CA THR A 214 -0.53 -8.16 0.99
C THR A 214 -0.76 -6.80 0.35
N VAL A 215 -0.45 -6.63 -0.94
CA VAL A 215 -0.68 -5.37 -1.68
C VAL A 215 -2.17 -5.09 -1.79
N ASN A 216 -3.00 -6.07 -2.11
CA ASN A 216 -4.46 -5.95 -2.10
C ASN A 216 -5.00 -5.54 -0.71
N GLY A 217 -4.40 -6.06 0.36
CA GLY A 217 -4.72 -5.68 1.72
C GLY A 217 -4.36 -4.22 2.05
N TYR A 218 -3.22 -3.72 1.55
CA TYR A 218 -2.87 -2.29 1.67
C TYR A 218 -3.84 -1.43 0.86
N TYR A 219 -4.08 -1.76 -0.40
CA TYR A 219 -5.02 -1.05 -1.26
C TYR A 219 -6.40 -0.89 -0.61
N LYS A 220 -6.96 -1.99 -0.10
CA LYS A 220 -8.25 -1.95 0.59
C LYS A 220 -8.23 -1.11 1.86
N ALA A 221 -7.23 -1.29 2.71
CA ALA A 221 -7.17 -0.61 4.00
C ALA A 221 -6.80 0.88 3.88
N GLU A 222 -5.98 1.24 2.89
CA GLU A 222 -5.42 2.57 2.74
C GLU A 222 -6.26 3.47 1.81
N LEU A 223 -6.83 2.89 0.74
CA LEU A 223 -7.64 3.64 -0.22
C LEU A 223 -9.12 3.32 -0.12
N ILE A 224 -9.50 2.04 -0.33
CA ILE A 224 -10.91 1.69 -0.56
C ILE A 224 -11.76 1.92 0.70
N TYR A 225 -11.24 1.55 1.86
CA TYR A 225 -11.87 1.74 3.18
C TYR A 225 -11.06 2.70 4.06
N GLY A 226 -10.08 3.39 3.46
CA GLY A 226 -9.17 4.26 4.17
C GLY A 226 -9.82 5.53 4.72
N PRO A 227 -9.17 6.19 5.71
CA PRO A 227 -9.74 7.37 6.37
C PRO A 227 -9.83 8.59 5.45
N ALA A 228 -8.95 8.72 4.47
CA ALA A 228 -8.96 9.83 3.50
C ALA A 228 -10.08 9.71 2.44
N ARG A 229 -10.86 8.63 2.47
CA ARG A 229 -11.96 8.43 1.52
C ARG A 229 -13.08 9.45 1.73
N SER A 230 -13.44 10.20 0.67
CA SER A 230 -14.43 11.26 0.70
C SER A 230 -15.89 10.80 0.42
N GLY A 231 -16.20 9.51 0.51
CA GLY A 231 -17.54 8.99 0.27
C GLY A 231 -17.57 7.60 -0.37
N PRO A 232 -18.75 7.12 -0.78
CA PRO A 232 -18.88 5.84 -1.47
C PRO A 232 -18.30 5.94 -2.89
N TRP A 233 -17.76 4.84 -3.40
CA TRP A 233 -17.36 4.70 -4.80
C TRP A 233 -18.60 4.61 -5.67
N LYS A 234 -18.73 5.47 -6.68
CA LYS A 234 -19.93 5.54 -7.52
C LYS A 234 -19.76 4.73 -8.79
N THR A 235 -18.64 4.90 -9.48
CA THR A 235 -18.38 4.31 -10.81
C THR A 235 -17.02 3.60 -10.85
N VAL A 236 -16.77 2.92 -11.96
CA VAL A 236 -15.46 2.29 -12.27
C VAL A 236 -14.38 3.36 -12.40
N GLU A 237 -14.71 4.47 -13.03
CA GLU A 237 -13.81 5.59 -13.30
C GLU A 237 -13.37 6.27 -11.99
N ASP A 238 -14.26 6.40 -11.01
CA ASP A 238 -13.89 6.91 -9.67
C ASP A 238 -12.82 6.03 -9.03
N VAL A 239 -12.99 4.71 -9.12
CA VAL A 239 -12.02 3.74 -8.58
C VAL A 239 -10.72 3.78 -9.39
N GLU A 240 -10.79 3.90 -10.72
CA GLU A 240 -9.61 3.94 -11.59
C GLU A 240 -8.75 5.17 -11.30
N LEU A 241 -9.35 6.36 -11.22
CA LEU A 241 -8.64 7.61 -10.91
C LEU A 241 -8.00 7.58 -9.51
N ALA A 242 -8.73 7.08 -8.53
CA ALA A 242 -8.20 6.94 -7.18
C ALA A 242 -7.07 5.89 -7.11
N THR A 243 -7.20 4.79 -7.87
CA THR A 243 -6.16 3.75 -7.97
C THR A 243 -4.88 4.30 -8.61
N LEU A 244 -4.99 5.11 -9.66
CA LEU A 244 -3.85 5.79 -10.28
C LEU A 244 -3.06 6.60 -9.24
N SER A 245 -3.75 7.44 -8.47
CA SER A 245 -3.14 8.27 -7.44
C SER A 245 -2.51 7.44 -6.32
N TRP A 246 -3.19 6.36 -5.90
CA TRP A 246 -2.67 5.47 -4.85
C TRP A 246 -1.47 4.65 -5.32
N VAL A 247 -1.46 4.14 -6.55
CA VAL A 247 -0.32 3.42 -7.13
C VAL A 247 0.90 4.34 -7.25
N TYR A 248 0.70 5.57 -7.71
CA TYR A 248 1.77 6.57 -7.73
C TYR A 248 2.37 6.77 -6.33
N TRP A 249 1.52 7.05 -5.33
CA TRP A 249 1.97 7.22 -3.95
C TRP A 249 2.60 5.95 -3.38
N HIS A 250 2.03 4.76 -3.66
CA HIS A 250 2.59 3.47 -3.24
C HIS A 250 4.02 3.28 -3.74
N ASN A 251 4.28 3.62 -4.98
CA ASN A 251 5.57 3.43 -5.62
C ASN A 251 6.61 4.49 -5.21
N THR A 252 6.18 5.76 -5.05
CA THR A 252 7.11 6.90 -4.91
C THR A 252 7.23 7.47 -3.50
N ASN A 253 6.24 7.28 -2.64
CA ASN A 253 6.18 7.94 -1.33
C ASN A 253 5.97 6.98 -0.16
N ARG A 254 5.21 5.89 -0.39
CA ARG A 254 4.85 4.97 0.66
C ARG A 254 6.08 4.23 1.20
N LEU A 255 6.32 4.37 2.50
CA LEU A 255 7.40 3.66 3.18
C LEU A 255 7.05 2.19 3.36
N HIS A 256 7.97 1.29 2.98
CA HIS A 256 7.82 -0.15 3.11
C HIS A 256 8.85 -0.70 4.10
N SER A 257 8.39 -1.30 5.20
CA SER A 257 9.29 -1.85 6.22
C SER A 257 10.17 -2.97 5.69
N TYR A 258 9.70 -3.75 4.70
CA TYR A 258 10.48 -4.78 4.00
C TYR A 258 11.68 -4.18 3.25
N LEU A 259 11.57 -2.93 2.79
CA LEU A 259 12.61 -2.20 2.05
C LEU A 259 13.42 -1.25 2.96
N GLY A 260 13.44 -1.48 4.27
CA GLY A 260 14.14 -0.61 5.21
C GLY A 260 13.48 0.77 5.40
N ASP A 261 12.16 0.85 5.26
CA ASP A 261 11.38 2.09 5.29
C ASP A 261 11.71 3.04 4.13
N LEU A 262 12.00 2.48 2.94
CA LEU A 262 12.11 3.21 1.68
C LEU A 262 10.87 3.00 0.82
N PRO A 263 10.52 3.96 -0.06
CA PRO A 263 9.59 3.74 -1.16
C PRO A 263 10.16 2.77 -2.20
N PRO A 264 9.31 1.98 -2.90
CA PRO A 264 9.75 1.07 -3.96
C PRO A 264 10.64 1.70 -5.02
N ALA A 265 10.30 2.88 -5.51
CA ALA A 265 11.08 3.57 -6.55
C ALA A 265 12.48 3.98 -6.06
N GLU A 266 12.61 4.47 -4.82
CA GLU A 266 13.92 4.80 -4.23
C GLU A 266 14.76 3.55 -3.99
N PHE A 267 14.12 2.46 -3.50
CA PHE A 267 14.80 1.19 -3.27
C PHE A 267 15.36 0.62 -4.57
N GLU A 268 14.58 0.67 -5.64
CA GLU A 268 14.98 0.15 -6.94
C GLU A 268 16.04 1.04 -7.63
N ALA A 269 15.95 2.37 -7.45
CA ALA A 269 16.95 3.30 -7.99
C ALA A 269 18.32 3.18 -7.30
N ALA A 270 18.38 2.57 -6.11
CA ALA A 270 19.63 2.31 -5.40
C ALA A 270 20.27 0.95 -5.76
N PHE A 271 19.60 0.13 -6.61
CA PHE A 271 20.06 -1.15 -7.09
C PHE A 271 20.93 -1.00 -8.34
#